data_c487e16182574b50bc1ad45fede0b436
#
_entry.id   c487e16182574b50bc1ad45fede0b436
#
_cell.length_a   1.000
_cell.length_b   1.000
_cell.length_c   1.000
_cell.angle_alpha   90.00
_cell.angle_beta   90.00
_cell.angle_gamma   90.00
#
_symmetry.space_group_name_H-M   'P 1'
#
loop_
_entity.id
_entity.type
_entity.pdbx_description
1 polymer ?
#
loop_
_entity_poly.entity_id
_entity_poly.type
_entity_poly.pdbx_seq_one_letter_code
_entity_poly.pdbx_strand_id
1 'polypeptide(L)'
;MAESNLKFGVGIVLLALFVVCGVGYSRASQQENQRFAQEYRQAPNCTQSSDPAGSAPACSYEAVQVVSKKAGSHKSGWTYLVTLQGQSGRTKQVQVFEALYQTIAPGTALTAQVWRGEIRSLYCPDTWYKTGQNPEMRVHDSDLGLYTTFYIAGAAVLCLCVSWYMRWKALRSGAALTAPAGSEYPLVRDDG
;
A
#
# COMPACT_ATOMS: atom_id res chain seq x y z
N MET A 1 27.81 28.11 -10.85
CA MET A 1 27.47 27.78 -9.43
C MET A 1 26.00 28.07 -9.10
N ALA A 2 25.40 29.18 -9.52
CA ALA A 2 24.00 29.54 -9.20
C ALA A 2 22.98 28.52 -9.74
N GLU A 3 23.14 28.01 -10.94
CA GLU A 3 22.21 27.07 -11.59
C GLU A 3 22.16 25.70 -10.89
N SER A 4 23.30 25.22 -10.37
CA SER A 4 23.35 23.96 -9.61
C SER A 4 22.62 24.05 -8.26
N ASN A 5 22.69 25.23 -7.60
CA ASN A 5 21.98 25.45 -6.34
C ASN A 5 20.48 25.58 -6.53
N LEU A 6 20.04 26.17 -7.65
CA LEU A 6 18.62 26.27 -8.00
C LEU A 6 18.00 24.88 -8.24
N LYS A 7 18.67 24.03 -9.03
CA LYS A 7 18.20 22.65 -9.30
C LYS A 7 18.10 21.82 -8.02
N PHE A 8 19.03 22.00 -7.10
CA PHE A 8 19.01 21.32 -5.79
C PHE A 8 17.85 21.83 -4.90
N GLY A 9 17.64 23.15 -4.85
CA GLY A 9 16.53 23.74 -4.11
C GLY A 9 15.16 23.27 -4.63
N VAL A 10 14.97 23.23 -5.94
CA VAL A 10 13.73 22.71 -6.56
C VAL A 10 13.50 21.23 -6.20
N GLY A 11 14.56 20.41 -6.22
CA GLY A 11 14.47 19.00 -5.83
C GLY A 11 13.99 18.81 -4.39
N ILE A 12 14.47 19.61 -3.44
CA ILE A 12 14.03 19.56 -2.04
C ILE A 12 12.55 19.96 -1.91
N VAL A 13 12.12 21.02 -2.58
CA VAL A 13 10.73 21.48 -2.53
C VAL A 13 9.79 20.42 -3.09
N LEU A 14 10.13 19.82 -4.23
CA LEU A 14 9.33 18.74 -4.84
C LEU A 14 9.26 17.51 -3.92
N LEU A 15 10.35 17.12 -3.28
CA LEU A 15 10.36 16.02 -2.32
C LEU A 15 9.49 16.33 -1.11
N ALA A 16 9.59 17.53 -0.55
CA ALA A 16 8.76 17.96 0.57
C ALA A 16 7.26 17.92 0.22
N LEU A 17 6.89 18.43 -0.95
CA LEU A 17 5.52 18.36 -1.45
C LEU A 17 5.04 16.91 -1.60
N PHE A 18 5.86 16.05 -2.19
CA PHE A 18 5.53 14.63 -2.35
C PHE A 18 5.28 13.95 -0.99
N VAL A 19 6.14 14.21 0.00
CA VAL A 19 5.99 13.65 1.35
C VAL A 19 4.70 14.16 2.01
N VAL A 20 4.43 15.47 1.95
CA VAL A 20 3.23 16.07 2.56
C VAL A 20 1.96 15.53 1.89
N CYS A 21 1.92 15.46 0.57
CA CYS A 21 0.77 14.90 -0.17
C CYS A 21 0.60 13.40 0.12
N GLY A 22 1.68 12.63 0.13
CA GLY A 22 1.65 11.19 0.42
C GLY A 22 1.16 10.88 1.82
N VAL A 23 1.66 11.59 2.84
CA VAL A 23 1.22 11.44 4.23
C VAL A 23 -0.22 11.91 4.40
N GLY A 24 -0.61 13.01 3.78
CA GLY A 24 -1.99 13.51 3.81
C GLY A 24 -2.97 12.52 3.22
N TYR A 25 -2.67 11.98 2.05
CA TYR A 25 -3.48 10.96 1.39
C TYR A 25 -3.58 9.66 2.23
N SER A 26 -2.44 9.18 2.76
CA SER A 26 -2.42 7.97 3.59
C SER A 26 -3.25 8.12 4.87
N ARG A 27 -3.19 9.28 5.53
CA ARG A 27 -3.99 9.58 6.71
C ARG A 27 -5.48 9.65 6.41
N ALA A 28 -5.86 10.31 5.32
CA ALA A 28 -7.26 10.40 4.91
C ALA A 28 -7.83 9.00 4.61
N SER A 29 -7.10 8.18 3.86
CA SER A 29 -7.48 6.79 3.57
C SER A 29 -7.58 5.93 4.85
N GLN A 30 -6.65 6.11 5.80
CA GLN A 30 -6.69 5.40 7.09
C GLN A 30 -7.92 5.79 7.92
N GLN A 31 -8.24 7.08 8.02
CA GLN A 31 -9.43 7.54 8.73
C GLN A 31 -10.72 6.98 8.13
N GLU A 32 -10.81 6.98 6.81
CA GLU A 32 -11.97 6.40 6.10
C GLU A 32 -12.10 4.90 6.36
N ASN A 33 -10.99 4.14 6.27
CA ASN A 33 -10.97 2.71 6.55
C ASN A 33 -11.33 2.40 8.02
N GLN A 34 -10.82 3.18 8.96
CA GLN A 34 -11.16 3.05 10.38
C GLN A 34 -12.65 3.32 10.63
N ARG A 35 -13.19 4.41 10.06
CA ARG A 35 -14.61 4.70 10.14
C ARG A 35 -15.45 3.55 9.56
N PHE A 36 -15.08 3.05 8.41
CA PHE A 36 -15.76 1.94 7.75
C PHE A 36 -15.71 0.65 8.59
N ALA A 37 -14.57 0.36 9.24
CA ALA A 37 -14.43 -0.77 10.15
C ALA A 37 -15.27 -0.59 11.43
N GLN A 38 -15.37 0.62 11.96
CA GLN A 38 -16.23 0.92 13.10
C GLN A 38 -17.71 0.72 12.76
N GLU A 39 -18.15 1.22 11.61
CA GLU A 39 -19.53 1.01 11.13
C GLU A 39 -19.84 -0.49 10.96
N TYR A 40 -18.89 -1.27 10.45
CA TYR A 40 -19.03 -2.72 10.33
C TYR A 40 -19.15 -3.41 11.71
N ARG A 41 -18.32 -3.00 12.69
CA ARG A 41 -18.36 -3.56 14.05
C ARG A 41 -19.65 -3.25 14.79
N GLN A 42 -20.24 -2.09 14.52
CA GLN A 42 -21.50 -1.64 15.12
C GLN A 42 -22.72 -2.14 14.35
N ALA A 43 -22.54 -2.71 13.16
CA ALA A 43 -23.64 -3.20 12.37
C ALA A 43 -24.26 -4.46 13.00
N PRO A 44 -25.61 -4.54 13.12
CA PRO A 44 -26.30 -5.68 13.67
C PRO A 44 -25.91 -6.98 12.93
N ASN A 45 -25.71 -8.06 13.68
CA ASN A 45 -25.36 -9.38 13.15
C ASN A 45 -24.02 -9.49 12.40
N CYS A 46 -23.18 -8.43 12.38
CA CYS A 46 -21.87 -8.49 11.73
C CYS A 46 -20.76 -8.95 12.69
N THR A 47 -20.91 -8.67 13.95
CA THR A 47 -20.08 -9.20 15.04
C THR A 47 -20.99 -9.83 16.07
N GLN A 48 -20.48 -10.71 16.91
CA GLN A 48 -21.26 -11.32 17.99
C GLN A 48 -21.68 -10.32 19.08
N SER A 49 -21.34 -9.05 18.93
CA SER A 49 -21.74 -7.99 19.84
C SER A 49 -23.18 -7.59 19.58
N SER A 50 -24.01 -7.88 20.53
CA SER A 50 -25.47 -7.77 20.52
C SER A 50 -26.00 -6.37 20.85
N ASP A 51 -25.39 -5.31 20.35
CA ASP A 51 -25.91 -3.97 20.59
C ASP A 51 -26.71 -3.47 19.36
N PRO A 52 -28.07 -3.48 19.44
CA PRO A 52 -28.94 -3.18 18.28
C PRO A 52 -29.12 -1.69 18.00
N ALA A 53 -28.36 -0.81 18.64
CA ALA A 53 -28.62 0.65 18.59
C ALA A 53 -28.01 1.38 17.39
N GLY A 54 -27.36 0.69 16.45
CA GLY A 54 -26.70 1.32 15.31
C GLY A 54 -27.60 1.49 14.09
N SER A 55 -27.59 2.66 13.47
CA SER A 55 -28.22 2.95 12.16
C SER A 55 -27.49 2.32 10.96
N ALA A 56 -26.48 1.49 11.19
CA ALA A 56 -25.72 0.84 10.13
C ALA A 56 -26.51 -0.35 9.53
N PRO A 57 -26.39 -0.60 8.21
CA PRO A 57 -27.07 -1.74 7.58
C PRO A 57 -26.59 -3.05 8.21
N ALA A 58 -27.56 -3.90 8.60
CA ALA A 58 -27.31 -5.22 9.19
C ALA A 58 -26.55 -6.12 8.20
N CYS A 59 -25.78 -7.09 8.74
CA CYS A 59 -25.26 -8.19 7.95
C CYS A 59 -26.37 -9.20 7.63
N SER A 60 -26.35 -9.72 6.41
CA SER A 60 -27.13 -10.89 6.00
C SER A 60 -26.22 -12.10 5.83
N TYR A 61 -26.84 -13.29 5.97
CA TYR A 61 -26.15 -14.55 5.76
C TYR A 61 -26.76 -15.26 4.55
N GLU A 62 -25.95 -15.68 3.61
CA GLU A 62 -26.37 -16.32 2.38
C GLU A 62 -25.65 -17.65 2.21
N ALA A 63 -26.38 -18.70 1.84
CA ALA A 63 -25.76 -19.93 1.39
C ALA A 63 -25.17 -19.74 0.01
N VAL A 64 -23.89 -20.05 -0.15
CA VAL A 64 -23.14 -19.93 -1.39
C VAL A 64 -22.40 -21.23 -1.70
N GLN A 65 -22.14 -21.48 -2.97
CA GLN A 65 -21.37 -22.64 -3.42
C GLN A 65 -20.11 -22.18 -4.14
N VAL A 66 -19.00 -22.84 -3.90
CA VAL A 66 -17.75 -22.61 -4.62
C VAL A 66 -17.89 -23.16 -6.05
N VAL A 67 -17.80 -22.29 -7.05
CA VAL A 67 -17.84 -22.66 -8.47
C VAL A 67 -16.44 -22.95 -9.00
N SER A 68 -15.48 -22.09 -8.70
CA SER A 68 -14.11 -22.22 -9.17
C SER A 68 -13.12 -21.55 -8.24
N LYS A 69 -11.87 -21.95 -8.36
CA LYS A 69 -10.73 -21.42 -7.62
C LYS A 69 -9.64 -21.02 -8.60
N LYS A 70 -8.99 -19.87 -8.36
CA LYS A 70 -7.86 -19.41 -9.14
C LYS A 70 -6.79 -18.83 -8.23
N ALA A 71 -5.55 -19.28 -8.38
CA ALA A 71 -4.39 -18.65 -7.75
C ALA A 71 -3.59 -17.91 -8.82
N GLY A 72 -3.12 -16.73 -8.49
CA GLY A 72 -2.24 -15.91 -9.33
C GLY A 72 -1.01 -15.48 -8.55
N SER A 73 0.15 -15.55 -9.20
CA SER A 73 1.39 -15.01 -8.63
C SER A 73 1.65 -13.62 -9.17
N HIS A 74 1.95 -12.68 -8.29
CA HIS A 74 2.37 -11.33 -8.60
C HIS A 74 3.70 -11.02 -7.91
N LYS A 75 4.34 -9.91 -8.30
CA LYS A 75 5.60 -9.45 -7.65
C LYS A 75 5.46 -9.26 -6.13
N SER A 76 4.24 -8.98 -5.66
CA SER A 76 3.90 -8.76 -4.24
C SER A 76 3.46 -10.03 -3.50
N GLY A 77 3.43 -11.20 -4.15
CA GLY A 77 2.98 -12.45 -3.54
C GLY A 77 1.88 -13.17 -4.32
N TRP A 78 1.22 -14.12 -3.65
CA TRP A 78 0.12 -14.89 -4.22
C TRP A 78 -1.23 -14.22 -3.94
N THR A 79 -2.10 -14.25 -4.93
CA THR A 79 -3.50 -13.84 -4.80
C THR A 79 -4.39 -15.04 -5.04
N TYR A 80 -5.27 -15.32 -4.08
CA TYR A 80 -6.19 -16.44 -4.14
C TYR A 80 -7.61 -15.91 -4.36
N LEU A 81 -8.22 -16.30 -5.46
CA LEU A 81 -9.55 -15.87 -5.86
C LEU A 81 -10.48 -17.09 -5.88
N VAL A 82 -11.68 -16.91 -5.32
CA VAL A 82 -12.73 -17.93 -5.31
C VAL A 82 -13.98 -17.32 -5.94
N THR A 83 -14.54 -18.04 -6.91
CA THR A 83 -15.83 -17.69 -7.50
C THR A 83 -16.93 -18.42 -6.75
N LEU A 84 -17.83 -17.66 -6.15
CA LEU A 84 -18.96 -18.13 -5.38
C LEU A 84 -20.25 -17.91 -6.17
N GLN A 85 -21.17 -18.85 -6.08
CA GLN A 85 -22.52 -18.74 -6.64
C GLN A 85 -23.52 -18.70 -5.49
N GLY A 86 -24.33 -17.66 -5.43
CA GLY A 86 -25.43 -17.53 -4.49
C GLY A 86 -26.70 -18.27 -4.97
N GLN A 87 -27.69 -18.35 -4.11
CA GLN A 87 -28.99 -19.00 -4.41
C GLN A 87 -29.70 -18.38 -5.63
N SER A 88 -29.46 -17.11 -5.92
CA SER A 88 -30.02 -16.43 -7.10
C SER A 88 -29.34 -16.82 -8.42
N GLY A 89 -28.36 -17.73 -8.41
CA GLY A 89 -27.57 -18.10 -9.56
C GLY A 89 -26.47 -17.07 -9.94
N ARG A 90 -26.44 -15.91 -9.27
CA ARG A 90 -25.42 -14.89 -9.51
C ARG A 90 -24.08 -15.36 -8.96
N THR A 91 -23.02 -15.12 -9.75
CA THR A 91 -21.66 -15.42 -9.33
C THR A 91 -20.94 -14.18 -8.87
N LYS A 92 -20.11 -14.31 -7.84
CA LYS A 92 -19.26 -13.26 -7.31
C LYS A 92 -17.85 -13.80 -7.04
N GLN A 93 -16.85 -13.05 -7.48
CA GLN A 93 -15.45 -13.39 -7.22
C GLN A 93 -14.98 -12.69 -5.95
N VAL A 94 -14.35 -13.44 -5.06
CA VAL A 94 -13.91 -12.97 -3.76
C VAL A 94 -12.45 -13.36 -3.55
N GLN A 95 -11.64 -12.42 -3.08
CA GLN A 95 -10.27 -12.70 -2.64
C GLN A 95 -10.30 -13.32 -1.25
N VAL A 96 -9.59 -14.42 -1.10
CA VAL A 96 -9.47 -15.16 0.15
C VAL A 96 -8.01 -15.37 0.53
N PHE A 97 -7.77 -15.75 1.78
CA PHE A 97 -6.42 -16.12 2.24
C PHE A 97 -6.10 -17.57 1.91
N GLU A 98 -4.82 -17.86 1.85
CA GLU A 98 -4.31 -19.18 1.50
C GLU A 98 -4.94 -20.31 2.34
N ALA A 99 -5.08 -20.09 3.65
CA ALA A 99 -5.66 -21.09 4.55
C ALA A 99 -7.06 -21.55 4.11
N LEU A 100 -7.97 -20.60 3.77
CA LEU A 100 -9.28 -20.94 3.25
C LEU A 100 -9.18 -21.54 1.85
N TYR A 101 -8.34 -21.00 0.98
CA TYR A 101 -8.16 -21.48 -0.38
C TYR A 101 -7.73 -22.96 -0.42
N GLN A 102 -6.87 -23.39 0.49
CA GLN A 102 -6.43 -24.79 0.57
C GLN A 102 -7.53 -25.72 1.11
N THR A 103 -8.40 -25.21 1.99
CA THR A 103 -9.45 -26.01 2.66
C THR A 103 -10.65 -26.27 1.75
N ILE A 104 -11.02 -25.35 0.86
CA ILE A 104 -12.23 -25.45 0.05
C ILE A 104 -11.95 -26.08 -1.32
N ALA A 105 -12.96 -26.73 -1.90
CA ALA A 105 -12.94 -27.28 -3.25
C ALA A 105 -14.13 -26.77 -4.05
N PRO A 106 -14.11 -26.80 -5.40
CA PRO A 106 -15.30 -26.58 -6.20
C PRO A 106 -16.43 -27.52 -5.75
N GLY A 107 -17.65 -26.99 -5.65
CA GLY A 107 -18.80 -27.71 -5.11
C GLY A 107 -18.99 -27.58 -3.60
N THR A 108 -18.00 -27.08 -2.84
CA THR A 108 -18.15 -26.85 -1.38
C THR A 108 -19.24 -25.80 -1.13
N ALA A 109 -20.20 -26.17 -0.25
CA ALA A 109 -21.21 -25.25 0.26
C ALA A 109 -20.64 -24.46 1.45
N LEU A 110 -20.82 -23.14 1.45
CA LEU A 110 -20.36 -22.23 2.49
C LEU A 110 -21.50 -21.30 2.90
N THR A 111 -21.37 -20.69 4.08
CA THR A 111 -22.21 -19.55 4.45
C THR A 111 -21.41 -18.27 4.31
N ALA A 112 -21.90 -17.35 3.47
CA ALA A 112 -21.31 -16.03 3.28
C ALA A 112 -21.99 -15.02 4.20
N GLN A 113 -21.18 -14.22 4.88
CA GLN A 113 -21.64 -13.01 5.57
C GLN A 113 -21.53 -11.84 4.60
N VAL A 114 -22.65 -11.21 4.30
CA VAL A 114 -22.75 -10.09 3.36
C VAL A 114 -23.09 -8.80 4.11
N TRP A 115 -22.32 -7.76 3.86
CA TRP A 115 -22.57 -6.43 4.39
C TRP A 115 -22.37 -5.39 3.29
N ARG A 116 -23.39 -4.53 3.09
CA ARG A 116 -23.44 -3.56 1.99
C ARG A 116 -23.22 -4.20 0.61
N GLY A 117 -23.80 -5.40 0.41
CA GLY A 117 -23.71 -6.14 -0.85
C GLY A 117 -22.34 -6.80 -1.10
N GLU A 118 -21.39 -6.73 -0.18
CA GLU A 118 -20.07 -7.35 -0.30
C GLU A 118 -19.90 -8.52 0.67
N ILE A 119 -19.27 -9.60 0.21
CA ILE A 119 -18.97 -10.77 1.04
C ILE A 119 -17.78 -10.43 1.93
N ARG A 120 -18.00 -10.31 3.24
CA ARG A 120 -17.01 -9.91 4.23
C ARG A 120 -16.30 -11.07 4.89
N SER A 121 -17.04 -12.16 5.09
CA SER A 121 -16.51 -13.38 5.70
C SER A 121 -17.19 -14.61 5.11
N LEU A 122 -16.52 -15.75 5.18
CA LEU A 122 -17.03 -17.04 4.76
C LEU A 122 -16.90 -18.02 5.92
N TYR A 123 -17.98 -18.74 6.23
CA TYR A 123 -17.98 -19.82 7.20
C TYR A 123 -17.70 -21.15 6.51
N CYS A 124 -16.60 -21.78 6.88
CA CYS A 124 -16.16 -23.06 6.38
C CYS A 124 -15.75 -23.91 7.58
N PRO A 125 -16.01 -25.23 7.57
CA PRO A 125 -16.48 -25.98 8.74
C PRO A 125 -15.84 -25.46 10.03
N ASP A 126 -16.71 -25.02 10.93
CA ASP A 126 -16.41 -24.57 12.29
C ASP A 126 -15.64 -23.23 12.46
N THR A 127 -15.30 -22.54 11.38
CA THR A 127 -14.52 -21.30 11.46
C THR A 127 -14.96 -20.24 10.45
N TRP A 128 -14.95 -18.99 10.89
CA TRP A 128 -15.14 -17.82 10.05
C TRP A 128 -13.81 -17.34 9.46
N TYR A 129 -13.74 -17.23 8.15
CA TYR A 129 -12.60 -16.68 7.43
C TYR A 129 -12.94 -15.30 6.87
N LYS A 130 -12.16 -14.29 7.21
CA LYS A 130 -12.28 -12.94 6.64
C LYS A 130 -11.85 -12.98 5.17
N THR A 131 -12.58 -12.25 4.33
CA THR A 131 -12.21 -12.06 2.92
C THR A 131 -11.35 -10.80 2.75
N GLY A 132 -10.73 -10.62 1.59
CA GLY A 132 -10.04 -9.38 1.24
C GLY A 132 -10.95 -8.13 1.23
N GLN A 133 -12.28 -8.34 1.19
CA GLN A 133 -13.28 -7.28 1.28
C GLN A 133 -13.66 -6.93 2.73
N ASN A 134 -13.15 -7.64 3.73
CA ASN A 134 -13.45 -7.36 5.12
C ASN A 134 -12.85 -6.01 5.55
N PRO A 135 -13.64 -5.09 6.15
CA PRO A 135 -13.17 -3.77 6.54
C PRO A 135 -11.99 -3.77 7.50
N GLU A 136 -11.93 -4.76 8.38
CA GLU A 136 -10.83 -4.87 9.35
C GLU A 136 -9.49 -5.22 8.68
N MET A 137 -9.51 -5.95 7.57
CA MET A 137 -8.32 -6.24 6.78
C MET A 137 -7.81 -4.98 6.06
N ARG A 138 -8.71 -4.12 5.58
CA ARG A 138 -8.34 -2.84 4.96
C ARG A 138 -7.65 -1.88 5.92
N VAL A 139 -8.04 -1.88 7.21
CA VAL A 139 -7.36 -1.08 8.24
C VAL A 139 -5.92 -1.56 8.39
N HIS A 140 -5.69 -2.85 8.50
CA HIS A 140 -4.35 -3.41 8.63
C HIS A 140 -3.46 -3.08 7.42
N ASP A 141 -3.99 -3.20 6.21
CA ASP A 141 -3.25 -2.86 4.99
C ASP A 141 -2.93 -1.36 4.89
N SER A 142 -3.84 -0.50 5.35
CA SER A 142 -3.62 0.96 5.36
C SER A 142 -2.55 1.39 6.37
N ASP A 143 -2.46 0.72 7.52
CA ASP A 143 -1.40 0.95 8.51
C ASP A 143 -0.03 0.58 7.94
N LEU A 144 0.07 -0.55 7.26
CA LEU A 144 1.31 -0.99 6.62
C LEU A 144 1.75 0.02 5.52
N GLY A 145 0.80 0.51 4.73
CA GLY A 145 1.04 1.53 3.71
C GLY A 145 1.58 2.84 4.30
N LEU A 146 1.06 3.27 5.45
CA LEU A 146 1.52 4.46 6.13
C LEU A 146 2.97 4.30 6.63
N TYR A 147 3.30 3.18 7.28
CA TYR A 147 4.68 2.89 7.71
C TYR A 147 5.66 2.86 6.54
N THR A 148 5.29 2.24 5.42
CA THR A 148 6.13 2.19 4.22
C THR A 148 6.39 3.60 3.67
N THR A 149 5.39 4.46 3.64
CA THR A 149 5.52 5.86 3.19
C THR A 149 6.49 6.63 4.08
N PHE A 150 6.39 6.50 5.41
CA PHE A 150 7.34 7.14 6.34
C PHE A 150 8.75 6.62 6.18
N TYR A 151 8.93 5.33 5.93
CA TYR A 151 10.25 4.73 5.74
C TYR A 151 10.95 5.27 4.50
N ILE A 152 10.22 5.34 3.38
CA ILE A 152 10.73 5.90 2.12
C ILE A 152 11.07 7.38 2.28
N ALA A 153 10.19 8.16 2.93
CA ALA A 153 10.43 9.58 3.18
C ALA A 153 11.67 9.80 4.06
N GLY A 154 11.82 9.02 5.12
CA GLY A 154 12.99 9.08 6.01
C GLY A 154 14.29 8.73 5.29
N ALA A 155 14.29 7.69 4.47
CA ALA A 155 15.46 7.32 3.66
C ALA A 155 15.83 8.42 2.66
N ALA A 156 14.87 9.05 2.01
CA ALA A 156 15.11 10.14 1.08
C ALA A 156 15.72 11.37 1.78
N VAL A 157 15.21 11.74 2.96
CA VAL A 157 15.78 12.84 3.78
C VAL A 157 17.22 12.51 4.19
N LEU A 158 17.48 11.28 4.63
CA LEU A 158 18.84 10.84 4.99
C LEU A 158 19.82 10.98 3.82
N CYS A 159 19.43 10.52 2.61
CA CYS A 159 20.22 10.65 1.40
C CYS A 159 20.54 12.11 1.06
N LEU A 160 19.58 13.02 1.22
CA LEU A 160 19.80 14.45 1.03
C LEU A 160 20.76 15.04 2.05
N CYS A 161 20.62 14.67 3.33
CA CYS A 161 21.53 15.11 4.39
C CYS A 161 22.97 14.63 4.14
N VAL A 162 23.16 13.37 3.75
CA VAL A 162 24.48 12.83 3.40
C VAL A 162 25.05 13.55 2.17
N SER A 163 24.27 13.76 1.14
CA SER A 163 24.71 14.48 -0.06
C SER A 163 25.11 15.92 0.26
N TRP A 164 24.35 16.61 1.11
CA TRP A 164 24.66 17.95 1.56
C TRP A 164 25.93 17.98 2.41
N TYR A 165 26.10 17.04 3.36
CA TYR A 165 27.29 16.91 4.19
C TYR A 165 28.55 16.67 3.36
N MET A 166 28.49 15.78 2.36
CA MET A 166 29.61 15.50 1.47
C MET A 166 30.03 16.74 0.67
N ARG A 167 29.06 17.51 0.15
CA ARG A 167 29.32 18.78 -0.54
C ARG A 167 29.96 19.81 0.40
N TRP A 168 29.42 19.96 1.61
CA TRP A 168 29.95 20.88 2.59
C TRP A 168 31.38 20.52 3.02
N LYS A 169 31.66 19.25 3.22
CA LYS A 169 33.02 18.75 3.50
C LYS A 169 33.96 19.03 2.35
N ALA A 170 33.56 18.81 1.09
CA ALA A 170 34.37 19.10 -0.08
C ALA A 170 34.70 20.59 -0.21
N LEU A 171 33.77 21.48 0.10
CA LEU A 171 33.96 22.92 0.11
C LEU A 171 34.94 23.35 1.22
N ARG A 172 34.90 22.73 2.42
CA ARG A 172 35.80 23.05 3.53
C ARG A 172 37.22 22.49 3.37
N SER A 173 37.35 21.35 2.69
CA SER A 173 38.67 20.72 2.51
C SER A 173 39.57 21.42 1.48
N GLY A 174 39.12 22.55 0.92
CA GLY A 174 39.90 23.30 -0.05
C GLY A 174 40.24 22.51 -1.31
N ALA A 175 39.54 21.41 -1.59
CA ALA A 175 39.58 20.73 -2.89
C ALA A 175 38.91 21.62 -3.93
N ALA A 176 39.32 22.90 -4.01
CA ALA A 176 39.27 23.65 -5.23
C ALA A 176 39.99 22.77 -6.25
N LEU A 177 39.25 22.30 -7.24
CA LEU A 177 39.79 21.78 -8.47
C LEU A 177 40.96 22.69 -8.87
N THR A 178 42.18 22.30 -8.55
CA THR A 178 43.36 22.79 -9.27
C THR A 178 43.12 22.28 -10.66
N ALA A 179 42.59 23.18 -11.50
CA ALA A 179 42.64 22.98 -12.94
C ALA A 179 44.07 22.61 -13.27
N PRO A 180 44.34 21.55 -14.03
CA PRO A 180 45.70 21.24 -14.41
C PRO A 180 46.22 22.52 -15.11
N ALA A 181 47.24 23.11 -14.43
CA ALA A 181 47.97 24.25 -14.96
C ALA A 181 48.34 23.92 -16.42
N GLY A 182 48.07 24.86 -17.31
CA GLY A 182 48.10 24.70 -18.73
C GLY A 182 49.30 23.89 -19.24
N SER A 183 49.01 22.99 -20.15
CA SER A 183 49.99 22.49 -21.07
C SER A 183 50.46 23.69 -21.89
N GLU A 184 51.60 24.24 -21.54
CA GLU A 184 52.37 25.10 -22.45
C GLU A 184 52.66 24.26 -23.68
N TYR A 185 51.95 24.53 -24.74
CA TYR A 185 52.32 24.06 -26.09
C TYR A 185 53.63 24.77 -26.45
N PRO A 186 54.72 24.04 -26.68
CA PRO A 186 55.94 24.68 -27.19
C PRO A 186 55.61 25.28 -28.56
N LEU A 187 55.78 26.62 -28.68
CA LEU A 187 55.78 27.32 -29.92
C LEU A 187 56.87 26.70 -30.83
N VAL A 188 56.47 25.96 -31.83
CA VAL A 188 57.38 25.55 -32.89
C VAL A 188 57.79 26.82 -33.63
N ARG A 189 59.04 27.16 -33.41
CA ARG A 189 59.72 28.27 -34.13
C ARG A 189 60.10 27.70 -35.48
N ASP A 190 59.42 28.11 -36.53
CA ASP A 190 59.82 27.90 -37.91
C ASP A 190 60.99 28.87 -38.19
N ASP A 191 62.18 28.35 -38.12
CA ASP A 191 63.37 28.99 -38.64
C ASP A 191 63.67 28.37 -40.06
N GLY A 192 63.48 29.15 -41.16
CA GLY A 192 63.85 28.72 -42.44
C GLY A 192 63.31 29.62 -43.54
#